data_0309fba652b0396e7dab09c41056fe06
#
_entry.id   0309fba652b0396e7dab09c41056fe06
#
_cell.length_a   1.000
_cell.length_b   1.000
_cell.length_c   1.000
_cell.angle_alpha   90.00
_cell.angle_beta   90.00
_cell.angle_gamma   90.00
#
_symmetry.space_group_name_H-M   'P 1'
#
loop_
_entity.id
_entity.type
_entity.pdbx_description
1 polymer ?
#
loop_
_entity_poly.entity_id
_entity_poly.type
_entity_poly.pdbx_seq_one_letter_code
_entity_poly.pdbx_strand_id
1 'polypeptide(L)'
;MMVCKTPAALEMAIKAAAKASPLETGRAVSGFYFHRLLCRVFSKPDSPFMLKGGQSMLARTMDARATRDIDLLSEEADLDAALAELRALAEADLGDFVVFEFVGAVPIKVEDEYRSGLKVAFVPLLGGKRLQEVSIDLVADRVACGEPEIVTPADRIDVAGVPMFDYRVYPLA
;
A
#
# COMPACT_ATOMS: atom_id res chain seq x y z
N MET A 1 14.62 8.40 20.73
CA MET A 1 13.91 7.52 19.79
C MET A 1 14.95 6.69 19.04
N MET A 2 14.86 5.37 19.16
CA MET A 2 15.77 4.49 18.41
C MET A 2 15.31 4.39 16.97
N VAL A 3 16.13 4.88 16.07
CA VAL A 3 15.94 4.71 14.64
C VAL A 3 16.85 3.58 14.19
N CYS A 4 16.32 2.65 13.42
CA CYS A 4 17.12 1.58 12.86
C CYS A 4 18.18 2.16 11.93
N LYS A 5 19.44 1.79 12.17
CA LYS A 5 20.57 2.36 11.42
C LYS A 5 21.01 1.47 10.26
N THR A 6 20.46 0.26 10.16
CA THR A 6 20.82 -0.70 9.12
C THR A 6 19.60 -1.47 8.67
N PRO A 7 19.61 -1.98 7.43
CA PRO A 7 18.53 -2.87 6.99
C PRO A 7 18.33 -4.10 7.88
N ALA A 8 19.40 -4.68 8.37
CA ALA A 8 19.32 -5.86 9.26
C ALA A 8 18.61 -5.50 10.58
N ALA A 9 18.93 -4.35 11.16
CA ALA A 9 18.26 -3.91 12.39
C ALA A 9 16.77 -3.66 12.15
N LEU A 10 16.41 -3.09 11.00
CA LEU A 10 15.02 -2.89 10.63
C LEU A 10 14.30 -4.23 10.46
N GLU A 11 14.92 -5.20 9.79
CA GLU A 11 14.33 -6.52 9.62
C GLU A 11 14.01 -7.17 10.95
N MET A 12 14.93 -7.10 11.91
CA MET A 12 14.70 -7.61 13.26
C MET A 12 13.57 -6.88 13.99
N ALA A 13 13.50 -5.55 13.84
CA ALA A 13 12.45 -4.76 14.44
C ALA A 13 11.07 -5.10 13.86
N ILE A 14 10.99 -5.33 12.56
CA ILE A 14 9.76 -5.75 11.89
C ILE A 14 9.29 -7.10 12.44
N LYS A 15 10.20 -8.07 12.53
CA LYS A 15 9.86 -9.39 13.06
C LYS A 15 9.41 -9.34 14.52
N ALA A 16 10.06 -8.51 15.33
CA ALA A 16 9.67 -8.33 16.73
C ALA A 16 8.28 -7.70 16.84
N ALA A 17 8.00 -6.66 16.06
CA ALA A 17 6.68 -6.03 16.04
C ALA A 17 5.59 -7.01 15.55
N ALA A 18 5.91 -7.83 14.55
CA ALA A 18 4.98 -8.83 14.03
C ALA A 18 4.63 -9.87 15.09
N LYS A 19 5.61 -10.34 15.85
CA LYS A 19 5.38 -11.31 16.94
C LYS A 19 4.56 -10.72 18.08
N ALA A 20 4.71 -9.42 18.34
CA ALA A 20 3.97 -8.73 19.39
C ALA A 20 2.54 -8.38 18.96
N SER A 21 2.23 -8.46 17.66
CA SER A 21 0.90 -8.14 17.15
C SER A 21 -0.04 -9.34 17.30
N PRO A 22 -1.38 -9.10 17.27
CA PRO A 22 -2.35 -10.21 17.28
C PRO A 22 -2.43 -10.97 15.95
N LEU A 23 -1.73 -10.50 14.91
CA LEU A 23 -1.71 -11.15 13.60
C LEU A 23 -0.76 -12.34 13.59
N GLU A 24 -1.02 -13.29 12.69
CA GLU A 24 -0.04 -14.33 12.39
C GLU A 24 1.23 -13.65 11.86
N THR A 25 2.40 -14.11 12.33
CA THR A 25 3.67 -13.42 12.10
C THR A 25 3.98 -13.19 10.63
N GLY A 26 3.82 -14.22 9.79
CA GLY A 26 4.08 -14.10 8.35
C GLY A 26 3.18 -13.08 7.68
N ARG A 27 1.93 -13.01 8.07
CA ARG A 27 0.97 -12.04 7.55
C ARG A 27 1.31 -10.63 7.99
N ALA A 28 1.71 -10.46 9.24
CA ALA A 28 2.10 -9.15 9.76
C ALA A 28 3.32 -8.62 9.02
N VAL A 29 4.31 -9.48 8.74
CA VAL A 29 5.50 -9.10 7.98
C VAL A 29 5.14 -8.74 6.54
N SER A 30 4.37 -9.58 5.85
CA SER A 30 3.93 -9.29 4.48
C SER A 30 3.11 -8.00 4.43
N GLY A 31 2.22 -7.82 5.38
CA GLY A 31 1.41 -6.62 5.51
C GLY A 31 2.25 -5.37 5.74
N PHE A 32 3.34 -5.49 6.51
CA PHE A 32 4.24 -4.35 6.71
C PHE A 32 4.75 -3.82 5.37
N TYR A 33 5.24 -4.68 4.49
CA TYR A 33 5.78 -4.24 3.21
C TYR A 33 4.69 -3.71 2.28
N PHE A 34 3.50 -4.30 2.30
CA PHE A 34 2.36 -3.76 1.57
C PHE A 34 2.02 -2.35 2.04
N HIS A 35 1.99 -2.13 3.35
CA HIS A 35 1.74 -0.80 3.92
C HIS A 35 2.89 0.18 3.63
N ARG A 36 4.13 -0.29 3.47
CA ARG A 36 5.22 0.61 3.03
C ARG A 36 4.97 1.12 1.62
N LEU A 37 4.40 0.29 0.75
CA LEU A 37 3.98 0.74 -0.59
C LEU A 37 2.87 1.79 -0.47
N LEU A 38 1.84 1.51 0.31
CA LEU A 38 0.74 2.45 0.51
C LEU A 38 1.21 3.77 1.14
N CYS A 39 2.15 3.72 2.05
CA CYS A 39 2.73 4.93 2.63
C CYS A 39 3.40 5.80 1.57
N ARG A 40 4.04 5.20 0.56
CA ARG A 40 4.60 5.94 -0.56
C ARG A 40 3.50 6.59 -1.40
N VAL A 41 2.43 5.86 -1.66
CA VAL A 41 1.29 6.37 -2.43
C VAL A 41 0.67 7.60 -1.74
N PHE A 42 0.59 7.59 -0.42
CA PHE A 42 -0.05 8.65 0.35
C PHE A 42 0.93 9.57 1.07
N SER A 43 2.20 9.54 0.67
CA SER A 43 3.24 10.40 1.29
C SER A 43 3.09 11.88 0.93
N LYS A 44 2.34 12.19 -0.13
CA LYS A 44 2.07 13.56 -0.54
C LYS A 44 0.59 13.88 -0.34
N PRO A 45 0.25 15.06 0.20
CA PRO A 45 -1.15 15.42 0.45
C PRO A 45 -1.98 15.58 -0.82
N ASP A 46 -1.34 15.78 -1.97
CA ASP A 46 -1.99 15.95 -3.26
C ASP A 46 -2.01 14.66 -4.10
N SER A 47 -1.80 13.51 -3.47
CA SER A 47 -1.86 12.24 -4.19
C SER A 47 -3.20 12.07 -4.90
N PRO A 48 -3.20 11.68 -6.19
CA PRO A 48 -4.44 11.51 -6.95
C PRO A 48 -5.16 10.19 -6.64
N PHE A 49 -4.69 9.44 -5.66
CA PHE A 49 -5.19 8.10 -5.38
C PHE A 49 -6.05 8.06 -4.13
N MET A 50 -6.99 7.12 -4.14
CA MET A 50 -7.81 6.76 -2.98
C MET A 50 -7.91 5.25 -2.92
N LEU A 51 -7.98 4.70 -1.71
CA LEU A 51 -8.25 3.27 -1.54
C LEU A 51 -9.74 3.01 -1.67
N LYS A 52 -10.12 2.04 -2.48
CA LYS A 52 -11.44 1.46 -2.51
C LYS A 52 -11.37 0.13 -1.77
N GLY A 53 -12.45 -0.24 -1.09
CA GLY A 53 -12.42 -1.44 -0.24
C GLY A 53 -11.74 -1.19 1.10
N GLY A 54 -11.52 0.08 1.45
CA GLY A 54 -10.89 0.48 2.69
C GLY A 54 -11.63 0.03 3.94
N GLN A 55 -12.88 -0.43 3.80
CA GLN A 55 -13.62 -1.07 4.90
C GLN A 55 -12.86 -2.23 5.51
N SER A 56 -12.14 -2.98 4.69
CA SER A 56 -11.33 -4.09 5.19
C SER A 56 -10.21 -3.61 6.10
N MET A 57 -9.68 -2.43 5.85
CA MET A 57 -8.67 -1.82 6.71
C MET A 57 -9.27 -1.20 7.97
N LEU A 58 -10.53 -0.78 7.88
CA LEU A 58 -11.29 -0.25 9.00
C LEU A 58 -11.90 -1.37 9.82
N ALA A 59 -12.25 -2.46 9.15
CA ALA A 59 -12.77 -3.62 9.85
C ALA A 59 -11.68 -4.14 10.77
N ARG A 60 -12.01 -4.27 11.99
CA ARG A 60 -11.10 -4.71 13.04
C ARG A 60 -10.82 -6.20 12.99
N THR A 61 -11.31 -6.85 11.95
CA THR A 61 -11.05 -8.25 11.70
C THR A 61 -9.69 -8.35 11.03
N MET A 62 -8.78 -8.98 11.70
CA MET A 62 -7.43 -9.23 11.23
C MET A 62 -7.40 -10.35 10.21
N ASP A 63 -8.30 -10.29 9.22
CA ASP A 63 -8.35 -11.29 8.17
C ASP A 63 -7.35 -10.93 7.08
N ALA A 64 -6.45 -11.85 6.77
CA ALA A 64 -5.42 -11.67 5.76
C ALA A 64 -5.97 -11.46 4.35
N ARG A 65 -7.19 -11.85 4.11
CA ARG A 65 -7.83 -11.66 2.80
C ARG A 65 -8.10 -10.19 2.51
N ALA A 66 -8.21 -9.39 3.56
CA ALA A 66 -8.57 -7.98 3.46
C ALA A 66 -7.55 -7.16 2.68
N THR A 67 -6.25 -7.47 2.81
CA THR A 67 -5.20 -6.70 2.15
C THR A 67 -5.00 -7.07 0.67
N ARG A 68 -5.58 -8.19 0.22
CA ARG A 68 -5.38 -8.66 -1.15
C ARG A 68 -6.38 -8.09 -2.15
N ASP A 69 -7.51 -7.60 -1.67
CA ASP A 69 -8.63 -7.15 -2.49
C ASP A 69 -8.80 -5.64 -2.45
N ILE A 70 -7.73 -4.91 -2.16
CA ILE A 70 -7.78 -3.45 -2.09
C ILE A 70 -7.49 -2.87 -3.46
N ASP A 71 -8.43 -2.09 -3.94
CA ASP A 71 -8.28 -1.34 -5.18
C ASP A 71 -7.74 0.05 -4.89
N LEU A 72 -6.81 0.48 -5.72
CA LEU A 72 -6.33 1.86 -5.72
C LEU A 72 -7.04 2.60 -6.84
N LEU A 73 -7.86 3.57 -6.45
CA LEU A 73 -8.65 4.35 -7.37
C LEU A 73 -7.91 5.62 -7.73
N SER A 74 -7.74 5.88 -9.03
CA SER A 74 -7.11 7.10 -9.52
C SER A 74 -8.17 8.10 -9.99
N GLU A 75 -7.98 9.35 -9.62
CA GLU A 75 -8.78 10.47 -10.18
C GLU A 75 -8.38 10.74 -11.63
N GLU A 76 -7.21 10.29 -12.04
CA GLU A 76 -6.73 10.39 -13.42
C GLU A 76 -7.50 9.40 -14.30
N ALA A 77 -8.09 9.89 -15.37
CA ALA A 77 -8.90 9.05 -16.26
C ALA A 77 -8.07 8.16 -17.19
N ASP A 78 -6.85 8.58 -17.48
CA ASP A 78 -5.95 7.81 -18.31
C ASP A 78 -5.21 6.81 -17.45
N LEU A 79 -5.45 5.52 -17.70
CA LEU A 79 -4.85 4.45 -16.92
C LEU A 79 -3.33 4.42 -17.04
N ASP A 80 -2.79 4.74 -18.23
CA ASP A 80 -1.34 4.80 -18.43
C ASP A 80 -0.71 5.94 -17.61
N ALA A 81 -1.37 7.09 -17.55
CA ALA A 81 -0.92 8.21 -16.73
C ALA A 81 -1.02 7.86 -15.24
N ALA A 82 -2.08 7.17 -14.84
CA ALA A 82 -2.23 6.71 -13.45
C ALA A 82 -1.13 5.73 -13.07
N LEU A 83 -0.78 4.81 -13.96
CA LEU A 83 0.30 3.87 -13.73
C LEU A 83 1.66 4.58 -13.57
N ALA A 84 1.94 5.56 -14.43
CA ALA A 84 3.18 6.34 -14.35
C ALA A 84 3.27 7.09 -13.02
N GLU A 85 2.16 7.66 -12.56
CA GLU A 85 2.09 8.35 -11.27
C GLU A 85 2.31 7.40 -10.10
N LEU A 86 1.69 6.22 -10.15
CA LEU A 86 1.87 5.20 -9.12
C LEU A 86 3.33 4.75 -9.04
N ARG A 87 3.95 4.52 -10.18
CA ARG A 87 5.36 4.12 -10.23
C ARG A 87 6.26 5.20 -9.65
N ALA A 88 6.01 6.46 -9.97
CA ALA A 88 6.78 7.58 -9.44
C ALA A 88 6.66 7.67 -7.92
N LEU A 89 5.45 7.51 -7.39
CA LEU A 89 5.24 7.51 -5.93
C LEU A 89 5.90 6.32 -5.26
N ALA A 90 5.86 5.14 -5.89
CA ALA A 90 6.48 3.93 -5.34
C ALA A 90 8.01 4.06 -5.24
N GLU A 91 8.62 4.91 -6.05
CA GLU A 91 10.06 5.15 -6.02
C GLU A 91 10.48 6.13 -4.93
N ALA A 92 9.54 6.73 -4.20
CA ALA A 92 9.86 7.70 -3.15
C ALA A 92 10.72 7.06 -2.06
N ASP A 93 11.74 7.79 -1.62
CA ASP A 93 12.58 7.35 -0.51
C ASP A 93 12.00 7.87 0.80
N LEU A 94 11.52 6.96 1.64
CA LEU A 94 10.99 7.29 2.96
C LEU A 94 12.01 7.06 4.08
N GLY A 95 13.26 6.78 3.73
CA GLY A 95 14.29 6.53 4.73
C GLY A 95 14.12 5.22 5.50
N ASP A 96 13.42 4.25 4.93
CA ASP A 96 13.07 2.99 5.59
C ASP A 96 13.86 1.79 5.05
N PHE A 97 14.93 2.03 4.29
CA PHE A 97 15.77 1.00 3.66
C PHE A 97 15.03 0.11 2.66
N VAL A 98 13.78 0.43 2.33
CA VAL A 98 12.99 -0.35 1.38
C VAL A 98 12.93 0.36 0.03
N VAL A 99 13.20 -0.39 -1.03
CA VAL A 99 13.05 0.07 -2.41
C VAL A 99 12.04 -0.83 -3.09
N PHE A 100 11.10 -0.25 -3.85
CA PHE A 100 10.13 -1.01 -4.60
C PHE A 100 10.54 -1.06 -6.07
N GLU A 101 10.71 -2.27 -6.57
CA GLU A 101 11.00 -2.52 -7.98
C GLU A 101 9.72 -2.87 -8.70
N PHE A 102 9.40 -2.12 -9.76
CA PHE A 102 8.24 -2.41 -10.60
C PHE A 102 8.51 -3.69 -11.40
N VAL A 103 7.59 -4.65 -11.30
CA VAL A 103 7.71 -5.93 -11.97
C VAL A 103 6.85 -5.97 -13.24
N GLY A 104 5.65 -5.47 -13.17
CA GLY A 104 4.76 -5.47 -14.33
C GLY A 104 3.36 -5.02 -13.98
N ALA A 105 2.57 -4.83 -15.02
CA ALA A 105 1.16 -4.50 -14.90
C ALA A 105 0.39 -5.29 -15.95
N VAL A 106 -0.68 -5.96 -15.53
CA VAL A 106 -1.53 -6.75 -16.42
C VAL A 106 -2.97 -6.28 -16.32
N PRO A 107 -3.70 -6.21 -17.44
CA PRO A 107 -5.11 -5.85 -17.41
C PRO A 107 -5.91 -6.79 -16.54
N ILE A 108 -6.86 -6.22 -15.77
CA ILE A 108 -7.82 -7.01 -15.00
C ILE A 108 -9.21 -6.83 -15.59
N LYS A 109 -10.03 -7.88 -15.46
CA LYS A 109 -11.43 -7.79 -15.83
C LYS A 109 -12.18 -7.09 -14.71
N VAL A 110 -12.75 -5.93 -15.03
CA VAL A 110 -13.63 -5.21 -14.14
C VAL A 110 -15.05 -5.50 -14.60
N GLU A 111 -15.95 -5.82 -13.67
CA GLU A 111 -17.34 -6.16 -13.98
C GLU A 111 -18.07 -5.02 -14.70
N ASP A 112 -17.65 -3.82 -14.50
CA ASP A 112 -18.22 -2.63 -15.12
C ASP A 112 -17.43 -2.30 -16.39
N GLU A 113 -18.10 -2.35 -17.55
CA GLU A 113 -17.50 -2.05 -18.85
C GLU A 113 -16.91 -0.63 -18.96
N TYR A 114 -17.30 0.25 -18.07
CA TYR A 114 -16.82 1.63 -18.05
C TYR A 114 -15.53 1.82 -17.25
N ARG A 115 -15.03 0.76 -16.63
CA ARG A 115 -13.82 0.83 -15.81
C ARG A 115 -12.69 0.05 -16.46
N SER A 116 -11.52 0.67 -16.45
CA SER A 116 -10.27 0.02 -16.84
C SER A 116 -9.44 -0.23 -15.61
N GLY A 117 -8.81 -1.39 -15.54
CA GLY A 117 -7.99 -1.73 -14.39
C GLY A 117 -6.72 -2.47 -14.79
N LEU A 118 -5.71 -2.34 -13.93
CA LEU A 118 -4.44 -3.05 -14.05
C LEU A 118 -4.09 -3.66 -12.69
N LYS A 119 -3.64 -4.89 -12.72
CA LYS A 119 -2.97 -5.48 -11.56
C LYS A 119 -1.50 -5.11 -11.64
N VAL A 120 -1.04 -4.30 -10.71
CA VAL A 120 0.32 -3.75 -10.70
C VAL A 120 1.12 -4.48 -9.64
N ALA A 121 2.27 -5.00 -10.02
CA ALA A 121 3.12 -5.77 -9.13
C ALA A 121 4.44 -5.06 -8.89
N PHE A 122 4.86 -5.06 -7.63
CA PHE A 122 6.16 -4.56 -7.19
C PHE A 122 6.84 -5.61 -6.31
N VAL A 123 8.16 -5.59 -6.30
CA VAL A 123 8.94 -6.40 -5.37
C VAL A 123 9.67 -5.46 -4.42
N PRO A 124 9.43 -5.59 -3.11
CA PRO A 124 10.21 -4.82 -2.14
C PRO A 124 11.60 -5.42 -1.97
N LEU A 125 12.60 -4.54 -1.88
CA LEU A 125 13.97 -4.92 -1.57
C LEU A 125 14.37 -4.21 -0.27
N LEU A 126 14.80 -4.99 0.71
CA LEU A 126 15.28 -4.48 1.98
C LEU A 126 16.80 -4.62 2.01
N GLY A 127 17.51 -3.49 1.89
CA GLY A 127 18.96 -3.52 1.85
C GLY A 127 19.52 -4.38 0.71
N GLY A 128 18.81 -4.41 -0.45
CA GLY A 128 19.18 -5.22 -1.60
C GLY A 128 18.63 -6.64 -1.59
N LYS A 129 18.04 -7.09 -0.49
CA LYS A 129 17.42 -8.42 -0.40
C LYS A 129 16.01 -8.36 -0.98
N ARG A 130 15.74 -9.18 -2.00
CA ARG A 130 14.41 -9.29 -2.59
C ARG A 130 13.47 -10.03 -1.65
N LEU A 131 12.29 -9.45 -1.49
CA LEU A 131 11.24 -10.01 -0.64
C LEU A 131 10.05 -10.44 -1.50
N GLN A 132 8.98 -10.87 -0.85
CA GLN A 132 7.78 -11.33 -1.54
C GLN A 132 7.11 -10.20 -2.31
N GLU A 133 6.71 -10.49 -3.56
CA GLU A 133 5.99 -9.56 -4.41
C GLU A 133 4.71 -9.06 -3.75
N VAL A 134 4.46 -7.77 -3.90
CA VAL A 134 3.19 -7.16 -3.51
C VAL A 134 2.48 -6.64 -4.76
N SER A 135 1.16 -6.75 -4.78
CA SER A 135 0.37 -6.27 -5.90
C SER A 135 -0.82 -5.46 -5.41
N ILE A 136 -1.26 -4.55 -6.27
CA ILE A 136 -2.41 -3.70 -6.00
C ILE A 136 -3.18 -3.52 -7.32
N ASP A 137 -4.50 -3.51 -7.22
CA ASP A 137 -5.34 -3.29 -8.39
C ASP A 137 -5.52 -1.79 -8.59
N LEU A 138 -5.09 -1.30 -9.73
CA LEU A 138 -5.20 0.11 -10.10
C LEU A 138 -6.40 0.30 -11.01
N VAL A 139 -7.33 1.15 -10.60
CA VAL A 139 -8.55 1.43 -11.35
C VAL A 139 -8.61 2.92 -11.63
N ALA A 140 -8.85 3.29 -12.87
CA ALA A 140 -9.09 4.68 -13.26
C ALA A 140 -10.59 4.90 -13.35
N ASP A 141 -11.12 5.84 -12.57
CA ASP A 141 -12.54 6.13 -12.52
C ASP A 141 -12.75 7.63 -12.29
N ARG A 142 -13.51 8.24 -13.17
CA ARG A 142 -13.83 9.68 -13.10
C ARG A 142 -15.01 9.99 -12.19
N VAL A 143 -15.62 9.00 -11.56
CA VAL A 143 -16.81 9.25 -10.75
C VAL A 143 -16.44 10.14 -9.58
N ALA A 144 -17.07 11.30 -9.50
CA ALA A 144 -16.89 12.18 -8.37
C ALA A 144 -17.44 11.51 -7.12
N CYS A 145 -16.57 11.28 -6.16
CA CYS A 145 -16.90 10.51 -4.96
C CYS A 145 -16.97 11.37 -3.70
N GLY A 146 -17.03 12.68 -3.84
CA GLY A 146 -16.99 13.55 -2.69
C GLY A 146 -15.60 13.59 -2.03
N GLU A 147 -15.52 14.10 -0.81
CA GLU A 147 -14.24 14.18 -0.12
C GLU A 147 -13.84 12.83 0.43
N PRO A 148 -12.58 12.43 0.24
CA PRO A 148 -12.09 11.17 0.78
C PRO A 148 -12.03 11.22 2.31
N GLU A 149 -12.23 10.08 2.94
CA GLU A 149 -11.98 9.91 4.36
C GLU A 149 -10.51 9.64 4.60
N ILE A 150 -9.96 10.19 5.68
CA ILE A 150 -8.59 9.93 6.09
C ILE A 150 -8.62 8.85 7.17
N VAL A 151 -7.91 7.77 6.92
CA VAL A 151 -7.99 6.58 7.76
C VAL A 151 -6.60 6.11 8.17
N THR A 152 -6.44 5.80 9.46
CA THR A 152 -5.28 5.07 9.98
C THR A 152 -5.64 3.58 9.97
N PRO A 153 -4.92 2.74 9.21
CA PRO A 153 -5.28 1.32 9.11
C PRO A 153 -5.08 0.59 10.44
N ALA A 154 -6.02 -0.30 10.76
CA ALA A 154 -5.99 -1.07 12.00
C ALA A 154 -5.06 -2.28 11.95
N ASP A 155 -4.79 -2.78 10.74
CA ASP A 155 -3.99 -4.00 10.54
C ASP A 155 -2.51 -3.74 10.31
N ARG A 156 -2.09 -2.48 10.44
CA ARG A 156 -0.70 -2.09 10.19
C ARG A 156 0.12 -2.21 11.47
N ILE A 157 1.25 -2.92 11.41
CA ILE A 157 2.20 -2.89 12.51
C ILE A 157 3.09 -1.67 12.37
N ASP A 158 3.41 -1.04 13.49
CA ASP A 158 4.25 0.15 13.51
C ASP A 158 5.64 -0.22 14.02
N VAL A 159 6.65 0.36 13.38
CA VAL A 159 8.04 0.20 13.79
C VAL A 159 8.62 1.58 14.09
N ALA A 160 9.26 1.71 15.23
CA ALA A 160 9.80 3.00 15.68
C ALA A 160 10.80 3.56 14.66
N GLY A 161 10.65 4.86 14.36
CA GLY A 161 11.54 5.55 13.43
C GLY A 161 11.21 5.38 11.95
N VAL A 162 10.20 4.56 11.62
CA VAL A 162 9.75 4.38 10.24
C VAL A 162 8.58 5.33 9.99
N PRO A 163 8.67 6.21 8.96
CA PRO A 163 7.56 7.13 8.65
C PRO A 163 6.28 6.40 8.31
N MET A 164 5.19 6.83 8.92
CA MET A 164 3.86 6.28 8.71
C MET A 164 2.92 7.40 8.24
N PHE A 165 2.00 7.04 7.36
CA PHE A 165 1.02 7.97 6.80
C PHE A 165 -0.36 7.38 6.92
N ASP A 166 -1.35 8.27 7.08
CA ASP A 166 -2.75 7.89 6.97
C ASP A 166 -3.15 7.85 5.50
N TYR A 167 -4.19 7.10 5.19
CA TYR A 167 -4.60 6.85 3.83
C TYR A 167 -5.89 7.58 3.48
N ARG A 168 -5.99 8.00 2.23
CA ARG A 168 -7.23 8.52 1.66
C ARG A 168 -8.07 7.34 1.20
N VAL A 169 -9.30 7.26 1.69
CA VAL A 169 -10.20 6.15 1.42
C VAL A 169 -11.46 6.67 0.75
N TYR A 170 -11.94 5.94 -0.25
CA TYR A 170 -13.18 6.26 -0.94
C TYR A 170 -14.32 6.30 0.08
N PRO A 171 -15.11 7.39 0.12
CA PRO A 171 -16.18 7.51 1.09
C PRO A 171 -17.29 6.50 0.82
N LEU A 172 -17.82 5.95 1.88
CA LEU A 172 -18.97 5.07 1.80
C LEU A 172 -20.24 5.92 1.69
N ALA A 173 -21.03 5.57 0.71
CA ALA A 173 -22.32 6.23 0.55
C ALA A 173 -23.27 5.75 1.64
#